data_3b87b077b42847bd1e0c8ec2a02e5d1c
#
_entry.id   3b87b077b42847bd1e0c8ec2a02e5d1c
#
_cell.length_a   1.000
_cell.length_b   1.000
_cell.length_c   1.000
_cell.angle_alpha   90.00
_cell.angle_beta   90.00
_cell.angle_gamma   90.00
#
_symmetry.space_group_name_H-M   'P 1'
#
loop_
_entity.id
_entity.type
_entity.pdbx_description
1 polymer ?
#
loop_
_entity_poly.entity_id
_entity_poly.type
_entity_poly.pdbx_seq_one_letter_code
_entity_poly.pdbx_strand_id
1 'polypeptide(L)'
;MESRQDELSSAESWLPGFLKRNWSTKKSPETTPPNETSALLPKPSFEDQETGEIYDLEDGDRTTTQLVAAEFWILLKGSIPVILAYTLQNSLQTVSVLVVGRMSPEALATAAFSYMFAMSTAWLVALGGTTAVDTLASASFTGSKNPHDLGVILQRSFITLGLFYVPVAILWLCSEPVFLALGQEAYIARDSAKFLSVLIPGGLGYIYFEALKKYLQAQEIMRPGTYVLLITSPISAGLNYLFVYTLNFGLLGAPLATGISYWLSFLLLLAYARFVAGWECWGGWSMKCIHNMGTFARLAILGVIHVGTEWWAFEIVALAAGKLGTIPLAAQSVIMTTDQVMNTIPFGVGVATSARVGNLLGARNARGAARAANTAAWLSMILGALVLAILMGVKDFYAKIFNDDPDVVKLTAQVMPYVALFQIADGLNGSCGGSLRGMGRQHIGAAVNVRGCGFVEWAIVAFSNWEWQVEKAFDRMDQDERVEHGDAGDVDGSHEEAERS
;
A
#
# COMPACT_ATOMS: atom_id res chain seq x y z
N MET A 1 34.49 1.00 -31.64
CA MET A 1 33.03 1.00 -31.69
C MET A 1 32.43 -0.34 -32.11
N GLU A 2 33.15 -1.15 -32.86
CA GLU A 2 32.68 -2.47 -33.32
C GLU A 2 32.67 -3.57 -32.24
N SER A 3 33.55 -3.52 -31.24
CA SER A 3 33.61 -4.54 -30.18
C SER A 3 32.44 -4.48 -29.16
N ARG A 4 31.63 -3.42 -29.18
CA ARG A 4 30.49 -3.23 -28.30
C ARG A 4 29.15 -3.69 -28.93
N GLN A 5 29.15 -3.89 -30.27
CA GLN A 5 28.00 -4.43 -30.98
C GLN A 5 27.91 -5.96 -30.86
N ASP A 6 29.03 -6.63 -30.73
CA ASP A 6 29.10 -8.11 -30.64
C ASP A 6 28.67 -8.60 -29.24
N GLU A 7 28.90 -7.84 -28.16
CA GLU A 7 28.41 -8.17 -26.82
C GLU A 7 26.90 -7.97 -26.68
N LEU A 8 26.33 -7.01 -27.41
CA LEU A 8 24.86 -6.78 -27.39
C LEU A 8 24.11 -7.86 -28.17
N SER A 9 24.71 -8.43 -29.24
CA SER A 9 24.07 -9.48 -30.01
C SER A 9 23.99 -10.82 -29.26
N SER A 10 24.89 -11.09 -28.35
CA SER A 10 24.86 -12.31 -27.51
C SER A 10 23.83 -12.25 -26.36
N ALA A 11 23.52 -11.04 -25.87
CA ALA A 11 22.47 -10.83 -24.84
C ALA A 11 21.05 -10.91 -25.44
N GLU A 12 20.87 -10.63 -26.72
CA GLU A 12 19.57 -10.70 -27.40
C GLU A 12 19.05 -12.13 -27.64
N SER A 13 19.91 -13.15 -27.52
CA SER A 13 19.50 -14.55 -27.76
C SER A 13 18.57 -15.14 -26.68
N TRP A 14 18.49 -14.52 -25.52
CA TRP A 14 17.65 -14.96 -24.35
C TRP A 14 16.33 -14.21 -24.18
N LEU A 15 16.04 -13.23 -25.05
CA LEU A 15 14.79 -12.47 -24.98
C LEU A 15 13.71 -13.12 -25.87
N PRO A 16 12.49 -13.34 -25.36
CA PRO A 16 11.37 -13.79 -26.17
C PRO A 16 11.11 -12.81 -27.33
N GLY A 17 10.80 -13.32 -28.52
CA GLY A 17 10.75 -12.57 -29.77
C GLY A 17 9.82 -11.33 -29.83
N PHE A 18 8.95 -11.12 -28.83
CA PHE A 18 8.07 -9.94 -28.74
C PHE A 18 8.74 -8.71 -28.09
N LEU A 19 9.96 -8.83 -27.56
CA LEU A 19 10.75 -7.73 -26.96
C LEU A 19 11.79 -7.13 -27.91
N LYS A 20 11.91 -7.63 -29.16
CA LYS A 20 12.78 -7.03 -30.16
C LYS A 20 12.17 -5.73 -30.69
N ARG A 21 12.50 -4.62 -30.07
CA ARG A 21 12.11 -3.28 -30.53
C ARG A 21 13.04 -2.82 -31.65
N ASN A 22 12.52 -2.76 -32.88
CA ASN A 22 13.20 -2.11 -34.00
C ASN A 22 13.26 -0.59 -33.77
N TRP A 23 14.40 -0.07 -33.39
CA TRP A 23 14.69 1.37 -33.37
C TRP A 23 15.00 1.83 -34.81
N SER A 24 13.96 2.00 -35.61
CA SER A 24 14.07 2.66 -36.92
C SER A 24 13.94 4.16 -36.72
N THR A 25 15.01 4.88 -36.95
CA THR A 25 15.06 6.35 -37.02
C THR A 25 14.29 6.84 -38.24
N LYS A 26 12.98 7.02 -38.17
CA LYS A 26 12.23 7.85 -39.13
C LYS A 26 12.24 9.29 -38.65
N LYS A 27 12.90 10.16 -39.42
CA LYS A 27 12.79 11.64 -39.29
C LYS A 27 11.35 12.03 -39.56
N SER A 28 10.68 12.59 -38.54
CA SER A 28 9.38 13.25 -38.65
C SER A 28 9.57 14.76 -38.83
N PRO A 29 8.62 15.50 -39.45
CA PRO A 29 8.73 16.94 -39.67
C PRO A 29 8.71 17.72 -38.33
N GLU A 30 9.44 18.83 -38.31
CA GLU A 30 9.54 19.76 -37.20
C GLU A 30 8.16 20.37 -36.90
N THR A 31 7.60 20.04 -35.72
CA THR A 31 6.50 20.77 -35.11
C THR A 31 7.01 21.46 -33.84
N THR A 32 6.65 22.72 -33.70
CA THR A 32 6.92 23.57 -32.52
C THR A 32 6.66 22.86 -31.21
N PRO A 33 7.50 23.05 -30.17
CA PRO A 33 7.32 22.38 -28.90
C PRO A 33 6.00 22.82 -28.23
N PRO A 34 5.19 21.91 -27.71
CA PRO A 34 3.98 22.26 -26.98
C PRO A 34 4.34 23.05 -25.72
N ASN A 35 3.59 24.12 -25.46
CA ASN A 35 3.71 24.97 -24.31
C ASN A 35 3.46 24.15 -23.02
N GLU A 36 4.34 24.21 -22.04
CA GLU A 36 4.38 23.39 -20.80
C GLU A 36 3.15 23.51 -19.88
N THR A 37 2.18 24.36 -20.22
CA THR A 37 0.93 24.56 -19.50
C THR A 37 -0.26 23.74 -20.02
N SER A 38 -0.07 22.94 -21.08
CA SER A 38 -1.12 22.04 -21.55
C SER A 38 -1.36 20.89 -20.59
N ALA A 39 -2.63 20.48 -20.41
CA ALA A 39 -3.03 19.35 -19.58
C ALA A 39 -2.10 18.16 -19.81
N LEU A 40 -1.72 17.43 -18.74
CA LEU A 40 -0.79 16.30 -18.75
C LEU A 40 -1.14 15.20 -19.76
N LEU A 41 -2.36 15.21 -20.26
CA LEU A 41 -2.82 14.43 -21.41
C LEU A 41 -3.56 15.39 -22.35
N PRO A 42 -3.11 15.57 -23.61
CA PRO A 42 -3.86 16.35 -24.60
C PRO A 42 -5.26 15.76 -24.78
N LYS A 43 -6.26 16.64 -24.96
CA LYS A 43 -7.59 16.19 -25.40
C LYS A 43 -7.41 15.43 -26.73
N PRO A 44 -8.05 14.25 -26.90
CA PRO A 44 -7.97 13.52 -28.15
C PRO A 44 -8.43 14.44 -29.30
N SER A 45 -7.55 14.66 -30.26
CA SER A 45 -7.87 15.37 -31.52
C SER A 45 -8.45 14.39 -32.53
N PHE A 46 -9.11 14.88 -33.56
CA PHE A 46 -9.61 14.02 -34.64
C PHE A 46 -8.50 13.18 -35.31
N GLU A 47 -7.25 13.68 -35.33
CA GLU A 47 -6.08 12.93 -35.82
C GLU A 47 -5.69 11.76 -34.92
N ASP A 48 -6.04 11.78 -33.61
CA ASP A 48 -5.78 10.68 -32.68
C ASP A 48 -6.72 9.48 -32.91
N GLN A 49 -7.83 9.66 -33.63
CA GLN A 49 -8.71 8.56 -34.06
C GLN A 49 -8.09 7.75 -35.22
N GLU A 50 -7.39 8.42 -36.16
CA GLU A 50 -6.70 7.72 -37.26
C GLU A 50 -5.48 6.93 -36.74
N THR A 51 -4.75 7.45 -35.73
CA THR A 51 -3.66 6.69 -35.09
C THR A 51 -4.16 5.50 -34.29
N GLY A 52 -5.37 5.58 -33.70
CA GLY A 52 -6.04 4.44 -33.07
C GLY A 52 -6.30 3.29 -34.03
N GLU A 53 -6.67 3.59 -35.27
CA GLU A 53 -6.88 2.58 -36.34
C GLU A 53 -5.58 1.91 -36.81
N ILE A 54 -4.44 2.63 -36.78
CA ILE A 54 -3.14 2.06 -37.16
C ILE A 54 -2.66 1.03 -36.11
N TYR A 55 -2.95 1.23 -34.82
CA TYR A 55 -2.64 0.25 -33.77
C TYR A 55 -3.61 -0.96 -33.78
N ASP A 56 -4.84 -0.78 -34.26
CA ASP A 56 -5.76 -1.91 -34.48
C ASP A 56 -5.32 -2.81 -35.64
N LEU A 57 -4.54 -2.30 -36.60
CA LEU A 57 -3.95 -3.10 -37.70
C LEU A 57 -2.84 -4.03 -37.25
N GLU A 58 -2.13 -3.72 -36.15
CA GLU A 58 -1.15 -4.64 -35.53
C GLU A 58 -1.81 -5.75 -34.68
N ASP A 59 -3.02 -5.52 -34.17
CA ASP A 59 -3.87 -6.51 -33.47
C ASP A 59 -4.72 -7.37 -34.46
N GLY A 60 -4.63 -7.10 -35.76
CA GLY A 60 -5.59 -7.45 -36.84
C GLY A 60 -5.92 -8.91 -37.10
N ASP A 61 -5.32 -9.87 -36.38
CA ASP A 61 -5.63 -11.31 -36.55
C ASP A 61 -6.00 -12.00 -35.22
N ARG A 62 -5.98 -11.25 -34.07
CA ARG A 62 -6.28 -11.82 -32.75
C ARG A 62 -7.72 -11.56 -32.35
N THR A 63 -8.41 -12.60 -31.90
CA THR A 63 -9.77 -12.44 -31.32
C THR A 63 -9.68 -11.64 -30.01
N THR A 64 -10.73 -10.87 -29.69
CA THR A 64 -10.83 -10.10 -28.44
C THR A 64 -10.49 -10.96 -27.20
N THR A 65 -10.90 -12.22 -27.20
CA THR A 65 -10.60 -13.17 -26.12
C THR A 65 -9.11 -13.45 -25.97
N GLN A 66 -8.39 -13.58 -27.07
CA GLN A 66 -6.93 -13.81 -27.05
C GLN A 66 -6.18 -12.58 -26.53
N LEU A 67 -6.65 -11.38 -26.87
CA LEU A 67 -6.08 -10.12 -26.37
C LEU A 67 -6.31 -9.95 -24.87
N VAL A 68 -7.50 -10.23 -24.37
CA VAL A 68 -7.82 -10.19 -22.94
C VAL A 68 -7.00 -11.25 -22.17
N ALA A 69 -6.87 -12.46 -22.72
CA ALA A 69 -6.05 -13.50 -22.10
C ALA A 69 -4.55 -13.11 -22.05
N ALA A 70 -4.02 -12.47 -23.09
CA ALA A 70 -2.66 -11.97 -23.11
C ALA A 70 -2.45 -10.88 -22.05
N GLU A 71 -3.34 -9.90 -21.94
CA GLU A 71 -3.30 -8.85 -20.92
C GLU A 71 -3.41 -9.43 -19.50
N PHE A 72 -4.27 -10.43 -19.29
CA PHE A 72 -4.39 -11.14 -18.01
C PHE A 72 -3.05 -11.74 -17.57
N TRP A 73 -2.35 -12.44 -18.47
CA TRP A 73 -1.05 -13.02 -18.16
C TRP A 73 0.05 -11.96 -17.95
N ILE A 74 0.02 -10.85 -18.68
CA ILE A 74 0.96 -9.72 -18.50
C ILE A 74 0.78 -9.13 -17.11
N LEU A 75 -0.46 -8.83 -16.71
CA LEU A 75 -0.78 -8.27 -15.41
C LEU A 75 -0.45 -9.25 -14.27
N LEU A 76 -0.81 -10.51 -14.40
CA LEU A 76 -0.53 -11.52 -13.39
C LEU A 76 0.99 -11.70 -13.19
N LYS A 77 1.76 -11.85 -14.28
CA LYS A 77 3.21 -11.96 -14.21
C LYS A 77 3.89 -10.71 -13.67
N GLY A 78 3.34 -9.53 -13.93
CA GLY A 78 3.82 -8.27 -13.39
C GLY A 78 3.48 -8.11 -11.91
N SER A 79 2.31 -8.56 -11.48
CA SER A 79 1.84 -8.43 -10.09
C SER A 79 2.58 -9.33 -9.11
N ILE A 80 2.87 -10.58 -9.47
CA ILE A 80 3.50 -11.57 -8.57
C ILE A 80 4.80 -11.04 -7.94
N PRO A 81 5.80 -10.55 -8.69
CA PRO A 81 7.02 -10.03 -8.07
C PRO A 81 6.76 -8.77 -7.23
N VAL A 82 5.78 -7.95 -7.58
CA VAL A 82 5.42 -6.75 -6.81
C VAL A 82 4.78 -7.15 -5.48
N ILE A 83 3.82 -8.08 -5.49
CA ILE A 83 3.19 -8.64 -4.27
C ILE A 83 4.26 -9.20 -3.35
N LEU A 84 5.16 -10.04 -3.89
CA LEU A 84 6.23 -10.63 -3.10
C LEU A 84 7.19 -9.57 -2.54
N ALA A 85 7.51 -8.51 -3.30
CA ALA A 85 8.32 -7.41 -2.83
C ALA A 85 7.67 -6.70 -1.63
N TYR A 86 6.38 -6.35 -1.69
CA TYR A 86 5.70 -5.70 -0.56
C TYR A 86 5.54 -6.61 0.65
N THR A 87 5.30 -7.91 0.45
CA THR A 87 5.28 -8.90 1.53
C THR A 87 6.63 -8.99 2.25
N LEU A 88 7.73 -9.07 1.49
CA LEU A 88 9.09 -9.07 2.05
C LEU A 88 9.43 -7.73 2.74
N GLN A 89 8.98 -6.63 2.19
CA GLN A 89 9.18 -5.30 2.77
C GLN A 89 8.48 -5.14 4.12
N ASN A 90 7.23 -5.62 4.23
CA ASN A 90 6.49 -5.66 5.49
C ASN A 90 7.19 -6.58 6.52
N SER A 91 7.81 -7.67 6.06
CA SER A 91 8.55 -8.57 6.95
C SER A 91 9.74 -7.91 7.66
N LEU A 92 10.35 -6.87 7.08
CA LEU A 92 11.45 -6.13 7.72
C LEU A 92 11.01 -5.52 9.05
N GLN A 93 9.84 -4.90 9.09
CA GLN A 93 9.27 -4.29 10.30
C GLN A 93 8.78 -5.36 11.28
N THR A 94 8.07 -6.37 10.76
CA THR A 94 7.55 -7.47 11.57
C THR A 94 8.66 -8.20 12.31
N VAL A 95 9.76 -8.53 11.64
CA VAL A 95 10.93 -9.17 12.27
C VAL A 95 11.55 -8.27 13.33
N SER A 96 11.65 -6.96 13.08
CA SER A 96 12.17 -5.99 14.04
C SER A 96 11.31 -5.96 15.32
N VAL A 97 9.98 -5.91 15.17
CA VAL A 97 9.04 -5.95 16.30
C VAL A 97 9.15 -7.29 17.07
N LEU A 98 9.25 -8.42 16.36
CA LEU A 98 9.39 -9.74 16.99
C LEU A 98 10.69 -9.89 17.77
N VAL A 99 11.81 -9.35 17.26
CA VAL A 99 13.11 -9.37 17.95
C VAL A 99 13.05 -8.55 19.24
N VAL A 100 12.50 -7.34 19.16
CA VAL A 100 12.33 -6.45 20.34
C VAL A 100 11.32 -7.03 21.34
N GLY A 101 10.25 -7.66 20.84
CA GLY A 101 9.20 -8.24 21.68
C GLY A 101 9.66 -9.37 22.60
N ARG A 102 10.80 -9.98 22.31
CA ARG A 102 11.43 -10.97 23.20
C ARG A 102 12.23 -10.36 24.34
N MET A 103 12.43 -9.03 24.35
CA MET A 103 13.14 -8.34 25.44
C MET A 103 12.20 -8.08 26.63
N SER A 104 11.10 -7.39 26.38
CA SER A 104 10.07 -7.09 27.38
C SER A 104 8.75 -6.70 26.72
N PRO A 105 7.60 -6.84 27.42
CA PRO A 105 6.30 -6.38 26.92
C PRO A 105 6.27 -4.88 26.62
N GLU A 106 6.95 -4.07 27.44
CA GLU A 106 7.02 -2.61 27.26
C GLU A 106 7.80 -2.25 25.99
N ALA A 107 8.90 -2.95 25.71
CA ALA A 107 9.69 -2.76 24.50
C ALA A 107 8.87 -3.15 23.24
N LEU A 108 8.09 -4.24 23.32
CA LEU A 108 7.18 -4.65 22.26
C LEU A 108 6.14 -3.57 21.97
N ALA A 109 5.45 -3.08 23.02
CA ALA A 109 4.42 -2.04 22.87
C ALA A 109 5.01 -0.76 22.27
N THR A 110 6.18 -0.33 22.74
CA THR A 110 6.88 0.85 22.23
C THR A 110 7.28 0.70 20.76
N ALA A 111 7.86 -0.44 20.38
CA ALA A 111 8.26 -0.69 18.99
C ALA A 111 7.04 -0.76 18.05
N ALA A 112 6.01 -1.49 18.45
CA ALA A 112 4.77 -1.61 17.66
C ALA A 112 4.10 -0.24 17.46
N PHE A 113 3.96 0.55 18.53
CA PHE A 113 3.42 1.90 18.46
C PHE A 113 4.25 2.82 17.58
N SER A 114 5.58 2.76 17.69
CA SER A 114 6.49 3.57 16.88
C SER A 114 6.39 3.24 15.39
N TYR A 115 6.33 1.97 15.01
CA TYR A 115 6.14 1.58 13.60
C TYR A 115 4.76 1.94 13.07
N MET A 116 3.71 1.82 13.87
CA MET A 116 2.35 2.23 13.50
C MET A 116 2.30 3.73 13.20
N PHE A 117 2.93 4.56 14.04
CA PHE A 117 3.06 5.99 13.81
C PHE A 117 3.92 6.31 12.58
N ALA A 118 4.99 5.54 12.35
CA ALA A 118 5.82 5.67 11.15
C ALA A 118 5.02 5.32 9.88
N MET A 119 4.15 4.31 9.90
CA MET A 119 3.26 3.97 8.79
C MET A 119 2.31 5.13 8.46
N SER A 120 1.67 5.70 9.46
CA SER A 120 0.70 6.80 9.30
C SER A 120 1.34 8.12 8.87
N THR A 121 2.66 8.25 8.90
CA THR A 121 3.41 9.47 8.57
C THR A 121 4.39 9.27 7.41
N ALA A 122 5.59 8.75 7.66
CA ALA A 122 6.66 8.66 6.66
C ALA A 122 6.39 7.65 5.55
N TRP A 123 5.88 6.45 5.90
CA TRP A 123 5.56 5.42 4.90
C TRP A 123 4.38 5.84 4.04
N LEU A 124 3.43 6.56 4.61
CA LEU A 124 2.33 7.17 3.87
C LEU A 124 2.84 8.18 2.83
N VAL A 125 3.80 9.05 3.21
CA VAL A 125 4.45 9.97 2.27
C VAL A 125 5.22 9.21 1.19
N ALA A 126 5.91 8.12 1.55
CA ALA A 126 6.64 7.31 0.58
C ALA A 126 5.69 6.61 -0.41
N LEU A 127 4.72 5.84 0.07
CA LEU A 127 3.83 5.05 -0.79
C LEU A 127 2.85 5.94 -1.55
N GLY A 128 2.21 6.88 -0.86
CA GLY A 128 1.28 7.82 -1.48
C GLY A 128 1.98 8.80 -2.42
N GLY A 129 3.11 9.37 -1.98
CA GLY A 129 3.86 10.35 -2.78
C GLY A 129 4.49 9.77 -4.04
N THR A 130 4.97 8.52 -3.98
CA THR A 130 5.54 7.83 -5.17
C THR A 130 4.49 7.46 -6.22
N THR A 131 3.19 7.55 -5.94
CA THR A 131 2.14 7.38 -6.96
C THR A 131 2.23 8.44 -8.06
N ALA A 132 2.82 9.62 -7.77
CA ALA A 132 3.13 10.61 -8.78
C ALA A 132 4.18 10.09 -9.79
N VAL A 133 5.12 9.25 -9.33
CA VAL A 133 6.09 8.59 -10.22
C VAL A 133 5.37 7.57 -11.10
N ASP A 134 4.43 6.78 -10.54
CA ASP A 134 3.63 5.82 -11.32
C ASP A 134 2.95 6.50 -12.51
N THR A 135 2.36 7.68 -12.30
CA THR A 135 1.66 8.44 -13.34
C THR A 135 2.62 9.02 -14.38
N LEU A 136 3.60 9.80 -13.91
CA LEU A 136 4.45 10.59 -14.80
C LEU A 136 5.50 9.73 -15.51
N ALA A 137 6.09 8.76 -14.80
CA ALA A 137 7.14 7.92 -15.34
C ALA A 137 6.60 6.93 -16.38
N SER A 138 5.47 6.28 -16.10
CA SER A 138 4.87 5.34 -17.04
C SER A 138 4.44 6.02 -18.34
N ALA A 139 3.76 7.16 -18.25
CA ALA A 139 3.36 7.93 -19.43
C ALA A 139 4.56 8.49 -20.22
N SER A 140 5.63 8.91 -19.51
CA SER A 140 6.84 9.42 -20.13
C SER A 140 7.67 8.32 -20.82
N PHE A 141 7.73 7.12 -20.27
CA PHE A 141 8.53 6.02 -20.78
C PHE A 141 8.17 5.66 -22.23
N THR A 142 6.90 5.65 -22.57
CA THR A 142 6.42 5.31 -23.91
C THR A 142 6.04 6.53 -24.75
N GLY A 143 5.68 7.66 -24.12
CA GLY A 143 5.18 8.85 -24.80
C GLY A 143 6.20 9.95 -25.04
N SER A 144 7.32 9.98 -24.29
CA SER A 144 8.34 11.01 -24.48
C SER A 144 9.24 10.73 -25.69
N LYS A 145 9.60 11.80 -26.40
CA LYS A 145 10.59 11.72 -27.48
C LYS A 145 12.02 11.50 -26.98
N ASN A 146 12.29 11.90 -25.71
CA ASN A 146 13.59 11.74 -25.09
C ASN A 146 13.50 10.73 -23.95
N PRO A 147 14.15 9.55 -24.07
CA PRO A 147 14.11 8.52 -23.02
C PRO A 147 14.67 9.01 -21.67
N HIS A 148 15.52 10.05 -21.67
CA HIS A 148 16.13 10.62 -20.47
C HIS A 148 15.16 11.46 -19.62
N ASP A 149 13.96 11.81 -20.12
CA ASP A 149 12.95 12.50 -19.34
C ASP A 149 12.48 11.67 -18.15
N LEU A 150 12.51 10.34 -18.27
CA LEU A 150 12.22 9.42 -17.17
C LEU A 150 13.22 9.61 -16.01
N GLY A 151 14.52 9.77 -16.32
CA GLY A 151 15.56 10.05 -15.32
C GLY A 151 15.33 11.43 -14.62
N VAL A 152 14.85 12.42 -15.35
CA VAL A 152 14.48 13.72 -14.78
C VAL A 152 13.30 13.59 -13.80
N ILE A 153 12.31 12.75 -14.09
CA ILE A 153 11.19 12.48 -13.19
C ILE A 153 11.68 11.80 -11.90
N LEU A 154 12.62 10.85 -11.99
CA LEU A 154 13.22 10.23 -10.80
C LEU A 154 13.96 11.26 -9.92
N GLN A 155 14.78 12.14 -10.52
CA GLN A 155 15.48 13.20 -9.79
C GLN A 155 14.48 14.14 -9.10
N ARG A 156 13.42 14.53 -9.81
CA ARG A 156 12.33 15.36 -9.27
C ARG A 156 11.64 14.68 -8.08
N SER A 157 11.43 13.35 -8.16
CA SER A 157 10.82 12.60 -7.07
C SER A 157 11.70 12.59 -5.82
N PHE A 158 13.01 12.39 -5.96
CA PHE A 158 13.93 12.43 -4.82
C PHE A 158 13.90 13.80 -4.11
N ILE A 159 13.90 14.90 -4.88
CA ILE A 159 13.88 16.24 -4.31
C ILE A 159 12.52 16.52 -3.64
N THR A 160 11.40 16.27 -4.34
CA THR A 160 10.07 16.62 -3.83
C THR A 160 9.67 15.76 -2.63
N LEU A 161 9.90 14.45 -2.69
CA LEU A 161 9.57 13.54 -1.59
C LEU A 161 10.53 13.73 -0.41
N GLY A 162 11.81 14.03 -0.66
CA GLY A 162 12.74 14.43 0.38
C GLY A 162 12.28 15.70 1.10
N LEU A 163 11.77 16.69 0.36
CA LEU A 163 11.21 17.91 0.94
C LEU A 163 9.92 17.63 1.74
N PHE A 164 9.05 16.74 1.27
CA PHE A 164 7.86 16.30 2.02
C PHE A 164 8.21 15.52 3.29
N TYR A 165 9.36 14.87 3.31
CA TYR A 165 9.83 14.16 4.49
C TYR A 165 10.35 15.09 5.60
N VAL A 166 10.80 16.29 5.28
CA VAL A 166 11.32 17.24 6.28
C VAL A 166 10.32 17.52 7.41
N PRO A 167 9.05 17.91 7.14
CA PRO A 167 8.08 18.11 8.21
C PRO A 167 7.79 16.84 9.01
N VAL A 168 7.84 15.67 8.38
CA VAL A 168 7.69 14.37 9.09
C VAL A 168 8.86 14.11 10.02
N ALA A 169 10.09 14.39 9.59
CA ALA A 169 11.29 14.26 10.42
C ALA A 169 11.25 15.22 11.62
N ILE A 170 10.78 16.46 11.41
CA ILE A 170 10.57 17.42 12.51
C ILE A 170 9.50 16.90 13.48
N LEU A 171 8.39 16.38 12.96
CA LEU A 171 7.34 15.76 13.78
C LEU A 171 7.88 14.61 14.62
N TRP A 172 8.75 13.75 14.06
CA TRP A 172 9.36 12.63 14.77
C TRP A 172 10.33 13.09 15.85
N LEU A 173 11.10 14.16 15.61
CA LEU A 173 11.96 14.76 16.64
C LEU A 173 11.15 15.35 17.82
N CYS A 174 9.97 15.88 17.53
CA CYS A 174 9.09 16.52 18.50
C CYS A 174 7.91 15.62 18.91
N SER A 175 8.01 14.29 18.76
CA SER A 175 6.86 13.39 18.94
C SER A 175 6.51 13.12 20.40
N GLU A 176 7.43 13.27 21.36
CA GLU A 176 7.17 13.03 22.79
C GLU A 176 5.99 13.87 23.32
N PRO A 177 5.95 15.22 23.16
CA PRO A 177 4.81 16.00 23.62
C PRO A 177 3.52 15.68 22.86
N VAL A 178 3.59 15.27 21.59
CA VAL A 178 2.44 14.86 20.81
C VAL A 178 1.84 13.58 21.39
N PHE A 179 2.66 12.58 21.72
CA PHE A 179 2.20 11.31 22.29
C PHE A 179 1.61 11.49 23.70
N LEU A 180 2.22 12.36 24.51
CA LEU A 180 1.65 12.71 25.83
C LEU A 180 0.28 13.40 25.70
N ALA A 181 0.14 14.31 24.72
CA ALA A 181 -1.15 14.97 24.43
C ALA A 181 -2.22 14.00 23.90
N LEU A 182 -1.81 12.91 23.24
CA LEU A 182 -2.70 11.81 22.80
C LEU A 182 -3.03 10.82 23.93
N GLY A 183 -2.54 11.06 25.15
CA GLY A 183 -2.85 10.23 26.33
C GLY A 183 -2.02 8.95 26.45
N GLN A 184 -0.88 8.86 25.74
CA GLN A 184 0.02 7.73 25.89
C GLN A 184 0.79 7.79 27.22
N GLU A 185 1.12 6.63 27.77
CA GLU A 185 1.92 6.54 28.97
C GLU A 185 3.31 7.18 28.80
N ALA A 186 3.81 7.84 29.81
CA ALA A 186 5.03 8.65 29.72
C ALA A 186 6.25 7.87 29.24
N TYR A 187 6.39 6.60 29.61
CA TYR A 187 7.51 5.77 29.15
C TYR A 187 7.36 5.42 27.66
N ILE A 188 6.14 5.08 27.17
CA ILE A 188 5.88 4.81 25.75
C ILE A 188 6.16 6.08 24.92
N ALA A 189 5.65 7.23 25.36
CA ALA A 189 5.84 8.49 24.65
C ALA A 189 7.33 8.85 24.49
N ARG A 190 8.10 8.73 25.57
CA ARG A 190 9.54 9.05 25.58
C ARG A 190 10.37 8.08 24.76
N ASP A 191 10.13 6.77 24.90
CA ASP A 191 10.95 5.76 24.23
C ASP A 191 10.57 5.61 22.76
N SER A 192 9.30 5.82 22.40
CA SER A 192 8.86 5.92 20.99
C SER A 192 9.45 7.14 20.29
N ALA A 193 9.53 8.30 20.97
CA ALA A 193 10.16 9.48 20.40
C ALA A 193 11.66 9.25 20.11
N LYS A 194 12.39 8.57 21.00
CA LYS A 194 13.79 8.18 20.75
C LYS A 194 13.88 7.16 19.60
N PHE A 195 12.99 6.17 19.57
CA PHE A 195 12.92 5.17 18.52
C PHE A 195 12.74 5.81 17.13
N LEU A 196 11.78 6.72 17.01
CA LEU A 196 11.51 7.47 15.78
C LEU A 196 12.68 8.38 15.38
N SER A 197 13.32 9.04 16.36
CA SER A 197 14.48 9.90 16.09
C SER A 197 15.64 9.12 15.46
N VAL A 198 15.91 7.90 15.93
CA VAL A 198 16.93 7.00 15.36
C VAL A 198 16.50 6.50 13.98
N LEU A 199 15.20 6.36 13.73
CA LEU A 199 14.65 5.88 12.45
C LEU A 199 14.65 6.96 11.34
N ILE A 200 14.80 8.26 11.68
CA ILE A 200 14.77 9.38 10.71
C ILE A 200 15.67 9.12 9.49
N PRO A 201 16.95 8.78 9.61
CA PRO A 201 17.78 8.51 8.43
C PRO A 201 17.23 7.34 7.59
N GLY A 202 16.67 6.31 8.26
CA GLY A 202 16.08 5.15 7.60
C GLY A 202 14.84 5.48 6.78
N GLY A 203 13.99 6.39 7.27
CA GLY A 203 12.80 6.84 6.56
C GLY A 203 13.12 7.47 5.20
N LEU A 204 14.19 8.24 5.11
CA LEU A 204 14.65 8.80 3.84
C LEU A 204 15.14 7.69 2.88
N GLY A 205 15.87 6.71 3.40
CA GLY A 205 16.30 5.52 2.62
C GLY A 205 15.12 4.73 2.06
N TYR A 206 14.07 4.58 2.86
CA TYR A 206 12.81 3.95 2.44
C TYR A 206 12.14 4.72 1.28
N ILE A 207 12.01 6.05 1.39
CA ILE A 207 11.42 6.90 0.35
C ILE A 207 12.19 6.78 -0.96
N TYR A 208 13.51 6.82 -0.90
CA TYR A 208 14.36 6.71 -2.10
C TYR A 208 14.32 5.31 -2.72
N PHE A 209 14.24 4.29 -1.90
CA PHE A 209 14.03 2.91 -2.37
C PHE A 209 12.69 2.79 -3.12
N GLU A 210 11.59 3.31 -2.56
CA GLU A 210 10.27 3.30 -3.21
C GLU A 210 10.29 4.06 -4.54
N ALA A 211 10.86 5.27 -4.57
CA ALA A 211 10.93 6.07 -5.78
C ALA A 211 11.74 5.38 -6.89
N LEU A 212 12.87 4.75 -6.55
CA LEU A 212 13.70 4.01 -7.51
C LEU A 212 13.00 2.71 -7.97
N LYS A 213 12.28 2.03 -7.08
CA LYS A 213 11.47 0.86 -7.41
C LYS A 213 10.39 1.22 -8.43
N LYS A 214 9.67 2.34 -8.23
CA LYS A 214 8.66 2.86 -9.17
C LYS A 214 9.26 3.25 -10.52
N TYR A 215 10.44 3.85 -10.53
CA TYR A 215 11.16 4.18 -11.76
C TYR A 215 11.47 2.94 -12.61
N LEU A 216 11.87 1.83 -11.99
CA LEU A 216 12.08 0.56 -12.68
C LEU A 216 10.76 -0.09 -13.14
N GLN A 217 9.74 -0.03 -12.30
CA GLN A 217 8.40 -0.56 -12.63
C GLN A 217 7.78 0.16 -13.83
N ALA A 218 7.98 1.47 -13.97
CA ALA A 218 7.54 2.24 -15.14
C ALA A 218 8.21 1.76 -16.45
N GLN A 219 9.42 1.20 -16.36
CA GLN A 219 10.15 0.58 -17.48
C GLN A 219 9.77 -0.90 -17.69
N GLU A 220 8.68 -1.39 -17.08
CA GLU A 220 8.25 -2.79 -17.09
C GLU A 220 9.22 -3.77 -16.41
N ILE A 221 10.19 -3.24 -15.64
CA ILE A 221 11.18 -4.03 -14.89
C ILE A 221 10.65 -4.26 -13.46
N MET A 222 9.77 -5.27 -13.28
CA MET A 222 9.05 -5.49 -12.02
C MET A 222 9.84 -6.27 -10.96
N ARG A 223 10.80 -7.10 -11.35
CA ARG A 223 11.47 -8.10 -10.49
C ARG A 223 12.54 -7.57 -9.53
N PRO A 224 13.30 -6.50 -9.82
CA PRO A 224 14.46 -6.11 -9.01
C PRO A 224 14.15 -5.82 -7.56
N GLY A 225 13.00 -5.18 -7.28
CA GLY A 225 12.56 -4.93 -5.91
C GLY A 225 12.49 -6.21 -5.09
N THR A 226 11.95 -7.28 -5.67
CA THR A 226 11.86 -8.60 -5.04
C THR A 226 13.23 -9.20 -4.77
N TYR A 227 14.13 -9.18 -5.75
CA TYR A 227 15.48 -9.75 -5.59
C TYR A 227 16.28 -9.03 -4.49
N VAL A 228 16.22 -7.71 -4.48
CA VAL A 228 16.86 -6.90 -3.44
C VAL A 228 16.29 -7.24 -2.07
N LEU A 229 14.97 -7.30 -1.93
CA LEU A 229 14.33 -7.60 -0.65
C LEU A 229 14.54 -9.04 -0.18
N LEU A 230 14.67 -10.01 -1.09
CA LEU A 230 15.07 -11.38 -0.74
C LEU A 230 16.47 -11.44 -0.11
N ILE A 231 17.35 -10.54 -0.52
CA ILE A 231 18.70 -10.42 0.05
C ILE A 231 18.67 -9.63 1.36
N THR A 232 17.96 -8.50 1.37
CA THR A 232 17.99 -7.59 2.52
C THR A 232 17.14 -8.07 3.71
N SER A 233 16.08 -8.88 3.49
CA SER A 233 15.26 -9.39 4.60
C SER A 233 16.03 -10.29 5.57
N PRO A 234 16.79 -11.31 5.15
CA PRO A 234 17.59 -12.08 6.08
C PRO A 234 18.75 -11.27 6.71
N ILE A 235 19.35 -10.34 5.94
CA ILE A 235 20.37 -9.44 6.48
C ILE A 235 19.77 -8.54 7.56
N SER A 236 18.58 -8.00 7.35
CA SER A 236 17.85 -7.19 8.34
C SER A 236 17.57 -7.96 9.62
N ALA A 237 17.15 -9.22 9.51
CA ALA A 237 16.95 -10.09 10.67
C ALA A 237 18.25 -10.28 11.46
N GLY A 238 19.36 -10.54 10.77
CA GLY A 238 20.69 -10.62 11.38
C GLY A 238 21.14 -9.32 12.04
N LEU A 239 20.92 -8.18 11.38
CA LEU A 239 21.25 -6.85 11.94
C LEU A 239 20.39 -6.52 13.17
N ASN A 240 19.10 -6.85 13.17
CA ASN A 240 18.24 -6.68 14.33
C ASN A 240 18.77 -7.49 15.53
N TYR A 241 19.09 -8.77 15.31
CA TYR A 241 19.66 -9.60 16.37
C TYR A 241 21.00 -9.06 16.87
N LEU A 242 21.88 -8.66 15.95
CA LEU A 242 23.21 -8.11 16.26
C LEU A 242 23.12 -6.84 17.10
N PHE A 243 22.31 -5.85 16.69
CA PHE A 243 22.25 -4.57 17.40
C PHE A 243 21.47 -4.66 18.71
N VAL A 244 20.37 -5.43 18.73
CA VAL A 244 19.52 -5.54 19.92
C VAL A 244 20.22 -6.34 21.02
N TYR A 245 20.79 -7.51 20.69
CA TYR A 245 21.31 -8.45 21.68
C TYR A 245 22.85 -8.45 21.79
N THR A 246 23.56 -8.53 20.66
CA THR A 246 25.03 -8.70 20.71
C THR A 246 25.73 -7.40 21.08
N LEU A 247 25.31 -6.28 20.47
CA LEU A 247 25.87 -4.95 20.78
C LEU A 247 25.16 -4.25 21.95
N ASN A 248 24.11 -4.87 22.50
CA ASN A 248 23.36 -4.38 23.66
C ASN A 248 22.78 -2.95 23.47
N PHE A 249 22.40 -2.57 22.23
CA PHE A 249 21.71 -1.29 22.02
C PHE A 249 20.24 -1.36 22.47
N GLY A 250 19.76 -2.55 22.82
CA GLY A 250 18.40 -2.75 23.31
C GLY A 250 17.34 -2.29 22.30
N LEU A 251 16.34 -1.58 22.80
CA LEU A 251 15.22 -1.07 21.98
C LEU A 251 15.68 -0.22 20.78
N LEU A 252 16.73 0.58 20.93
CA LEU A 252 17.22 1.47 19.87
C LEU A 252 18.01 0.74 18.79
N GLY A 253 18.40 -0.51 19.03
CA GLY A 253 19.03 -1.37 18.03
C GLY A 253 18.08 -1.69 16.86
N ALA A 254 16.78 -1.79 17.11
CA ALA A 254 15.78 -2.12 16.12
C ALA A 254 15.58 -1.05 15.02
N PRO A 255 15.33 0.24 15.36
CA PRO A 255 15.22 1.28 14.35
C PRO A 255 16.54 1.52 13.60
N LEU A 256 17.69 1.32 14.25
CA LEU A 256 18.98 1.41 13.60
C LEU A 256 19.16 0.29 12.55
N ALA A 257 18.86 -0.96 12.91
CA ALA A 257 18.91 -2.10 11.99
C ALA A 257 17.98 -1.90 10.80
N THR A 258 16.75 -1.48 11.06
CA THR A 258 15.75 -1.21 10.02
C THR A 258 16.20 -0.07 9.10
N GLY A 259 16.70 1.02 9.66
CA GLY A 259 17.21 2.16 8.89
C GLY A 259 18.39 1.77 7.97
N ILE A 260 19.35 1.00 8.47
CA ILE A 260 20.46 0.47 7.65
C ILE A 260 19.93 -0.46 6.56
N SER A 261 18.93 -1.30 6.86
CA SER A 261 18.32 -2.22 5.90
C SER A 261 17.63 -1.48 4.76
N TYR A 262 16.98 -0.34 5.02
CA TYR A 262 16.36 0.48 3.97
C TYR A 262 17.41 1.14 3.06
N TRP A 263 18.50 1.66 3.62
CA TRP A 263 19.61 2.19 2.84
C TRP A 263 20.30 1.09 2.02
N LEU A 264 20.51 -0.07 2.62
CA LEU A 264 21.05 -1.23 1.91
C LEU A 264 20.15 -1.64 0.74
N SER A 265 18.83 -1.67 0.94
CA SER A 265 17.86 -1.96 -0.11
C SER A 265 17.93 -0.92 -1.25
N PHE A 266 18.01 0.37 -0.91
CA PHE A 266 18.18 1.43 -1.90
C PHE A 266 19.48 1.28 -2.69
N LEU A 267 20.59 1.06 -2.01
CA LEU A 267 21.92 0.94 -2.65
C LEU A 267 22.02 -0.30 -3.55
N LEU A 268 21.47 -1.44 -3.11
CA LEU A 268 21.42 -2.65 -3.93
C LEU A 268 20.51 -2.46 -5.15
N LEU A 269 19.38 -1.79 -5.00
CA LEU A 269 18.50 -1.49 -6.12
C LEU A 269 19.15 -0.51 -7.10
N LEU A 270 19.87 0.49 -6.59
CA LEU A 270 20.65 1.43 -7.40
C LEU A 270 21.78 0.72 -8.15
N ALA A 271 22.47 -0.20 -7.49
CA ALA A 271 23.49 -1.05 -8.12
C ALA A 271 22.86 -1.92 -9.22
N TYR A 272 21.70 -2.53 -8.97
CA TYR A 272 20.98 -3.26 -10.00
C TYR A 272 20.62 -2.37 -11.19
N ALA A 273 20.05 -1.20 -10.94
CA ALA A 273 19.68 -0.24 -11.99
C ALA A 273 20.91 0.18 -12.80
N ARG A 274 22.07 0.36 -12.16
CA ARG A 274 23.32 0.82 -12.81
C ARG A 274 24.03 -0.25 -13.62
N PHE A 275 24.04 -1.51 -13.14
CA PHE A 275 24.89 -2.56 -13.69
C PHE A 275 24.13 -3.65 -14.44
N VAL A 276 22.82 -3.79 -14.22
CA VAL A 276 22.03 -4.88 -14.82
C VAL A 276 21.01 -4.34 -15.83
N ALA A 277 20.05 -3.52 -15.41
CA ALA A 277 19.00 -3.00 -16.28
C ALA A 277 18.33 -1.76 -15.69
N GLY A 278 17.92 -0.81 -16.53
CA GLY A 278 17.17 0.39 -16.16
C GLY A 278 17.98 1.69 -16.19
N TRP A 279 19.26 1.62 -16.55
CA TRP A 279 20.11 2.81 -16.64
C TRP A 279 19.99 3.52 -17.98
N GLU A 280 19.42 2.91 -18.98
CA GLU A 280 19.29 3.46 -20.34
C GLU A 280 18.49 4.78 -20.36
N CYS A 281 17.52 4.89 -19.44
CA CYS A 281 16.70 6.10 -19.27
C CYS A 281 17.34 7.15 -18.38
N TRP A 282 18.55 6.91 -17.82
CA TRP A 282 19.26 7.86 -16.99
C TRP A 282 20.17 8.76 -17.82
N GLY A 283 19.77 10.01 -18.01
CA GLY A 283 20.56 11.01 -18.78
C GLY A 283 21.56 11.82 -17.96
N GLY A 284 21.88 11.42 -16.72
CA GLY A 284 22.69 12.21 -15.79
C GLY A 284 21.88 13.25 -15.01
N TRP A 285 22.53 13.96 -14.08
CA TRP A 285 21.89 15.03 -13.31
C TRP A 285 21.55 16.22 -14.20
N SER A 286 20.30 16.69 -14.12
CA SER A 286 19.81 17.80 -14.93
C SER A 286 19.00 18.79 -14.08
N MET A 287 19.28 20.10 -14.25
CA MET A 287 18.48 21.16 -13.63
C MET A 287 17.01 21.18 -14.07
N LYS A 288 16.65 20.45 -15.12
CA LYS A 288 15.24 20.26 -15.53
C LYS A 288 14.39 19.60 -14.45
N CYS A 289 15.00 18.91 -13.48
CA CYS A 289 14.27 18.28 -12.37
C CYS A 289 13.56 19.32 -11.47
N ILE A 290 14.05 20.56 -11.43
CA ILE A 290 13.45 21.66 -10.65
C ILE A 290 12.20 22.23 -11.33
N HIS A 291 12.11 22.10 -12.67
CA HIS A 291 10.92 22.56 -13.41
C HIS A 291 9.74 21.64 -13.14
N ASN A 292 8.54 22.20 -13.13
CA ASN A 292 7.27 21.45 -12.92
C ASN A 292 7.19 20.68 -11.59
N MET A 293 7.94 21.07 -10.55
CA MET A 293 7.83 20.49 -9.21
C MET A 293 6.41 20.62 -8.65
N GLY A 294 5.71 21.74 -8.93
CA GLY A 294 4.33 21.95 -8.48
C GLY A 294 3.35 20.90 -8.98
N THR A 295 3.47 20.49 -10.25
CA THR A 295 2.63 19.41 -10.81
C THR A 295 2.93 18.07 -10.14
N PHE A 296 4.20 17.74 -9.95
CA PHE A 296 4.61 16.53 -9.24
C PHE A 296 4.11 16.56 -7.78
N ALA A 297 4.31 17.67 -7.07
CA ALA A 297 3.87 17.84 -5.69
C ALA A 297 2.34 17.69 -5.55
N ARG A 298 1.58 18.28 -6.47
CA ARG A 298 0.11 18.12 -6.48
C ARG A 298 -0.33 16.67 -6.64
N LEU A 299 0.28 15.93 -7.56
CA LEU A 299 -0.01 14.51 -7.75
C LEU A 299 0.42 13.68 -6.51
N ALA A 300 1.58 13.98 -5.95
CA ALA A 300 2.07 13.33 -4.73
C ALA A 300 1.13 13.56 -3.54
N ILE A 301 0.65 14.78 -3.32
CA ILE A 301 -0.32 15.10 -2.26
C ILE A 301 -1.65 14.33 -2.48
N LEU A 302 -2.16 14.31 -3.71
CA LEU A 302 -3.38 13.55 -4.02
C LEU A 302 -3.20 12.05 -3.80
N GLY A 303 -2.01 11.52 -4.09
CA GLY A 303 -1.66 10.13 -3.79
C GLY A 303 -1.56 9.85 -2.29
N VAL A 304 -0.97 10.77 -1.52
CA VAL A 304 -0.94 10.67 -0.05
C VAL A 304 -2.35 10.68 0.54
N ILE A 305 -3.25 11.55 0.04
CA ILE A 305 -4.64 11.59 0.49
C ILE A 305 -5.35 10.28 0.09
N HIS A 306 -5.15 9.78 -1.13
CA HIS A 306 -5.78 8.55 -1.62
C HIS A 306 -5.40 7.33 -0.77
N VAL A 307 -4.12 7.12 -0.50
CA VAL A 307 -3.63 6.01 0.33
C VAL A 307 -3.94 6.26 1.82
N GLY A 308 -3.80 7.50 2.27
CA GLY A 308 -4.00 7.87 3.67
C GLY A 308 -5.43 7.70 4.14
N THR A 309 -6.42 8.05 3.33
CA THR A 309 -7.84 7.88 3.70
C THR A 309 -8.20 6.42 3.91
N GLU A 310 -7.63 5.50 3.14
CA GLU A 310 -7.82 4.07 3.33
C GLU A 310 -7.24 3.59 4.67
N TRP A 311 -6.00 3.95 4.97
CA TRP A 311 -5.34 3.54 6.22
C TRP A 311 -5.98 4.17 7.46
N TRP A 312 -6.34 5.48 7.39
CA TRP A 312 -6.99 6.16 8.51
C TRP A 312 -8.37 5.61 8.82
N ALA A 313 -9.10 5.09 7.83
CA ALA A 313 -10.38 4.43 8.08
C ALA A 313 -10.22 3.20 8.98
N PHE A 314 -9.20 2.37 8.76
CA PHE A 314 -8.89 1.22 9.62
C PHE A 314 -8.54 1.63 11.06
N GLU A 315 -7.80 2.73 11.23
CA GLU A 315 -7.48 3.27 12.56
C GLU A 315 -8.72 3.76 13.30
N ILE A 316 -9.66 4.39 12.62
CA ILE A 316 -10.93 4.84 13.20
C ILE A 316 -11.75 3.63 13.66
N VAL A 317 -11.80 2.56 12.87
CA VAL A 317 -12.47 1.30 13.25
C VAL A 317 -11.81 0.67 14.48
N ALA A 318 -10.48 0.67 14.56
CA ALA A 318 -9.75 0.16 15.73
C ALA A 318 -10.05 0.99 16.99
N LEU A 319 -10.12 2.33 16.88
CA LEU A 319 -10.53 3.20 17.98
C LEU A 319 -11.96 2.94 18.43
N ALA A 320 -12.89 2.70 17.50
CA ALA A 320 -14.26 2.34 17.81
C ALA A 320 -14.34 0.99 18.54
N ALA A 321 -13.63 -0.02 18.07
CA ALA A 321 -13.53 -1.33 18.72
C ALA A 321 -12.98 -1.22 20.17
N GLY A 322 -11.99 -0.35 20.39
CA GLY A 322 -11.43 -0.09 21.71
C GLY A 322 -12.45 0.50 22.72
N LYS A 323 -13.42 1.28 22.21
CA LYS A 323 -14.52 1.80 23.05
C LYS A 323 -15.56 0.74 23.42
N LEU A 324 -15.68 -0.33 22.61
CA LEU A 324 -16.60 -1.44 22.87
C LEU A 324 -16.05 -2.44 23.89
N GLY A 325 -14.75 -2.40 24.18
CA GLY A 325 -14.11 -3.24 25.19
C GLY A 325 -12.88 -3.99 24.71
N THR A 326 -12.30 -4.80 25.58
CA THR A 326 -11.02 -5.51 25.32
C THR A 326 -11.16 -6.66 24.31
N ILE A 327 -12.27 -7.40 24.35
CA ILE A 327 -12.53 -8.51 23.42
C ILE A 327 -12.71 -8.03 21.97
N PRO A 328 -13.57 -7.00 21.68
CA PRO A 328 -13.68 -6.42 20.35
C PRO A 328 -12.36 -5.83 19.84
N LEU A 329 -11.58 -5.18 20.70
CA LEU A 329 -10.28 -4.62 20.33
C LEU A 329 -9.28 -5.72 19.97
N ALA A 330 -9.24 -6.82 20.73
CA ALA A 330 -8.39 -7.96 20.43
C ALA A 330 -8.79 -8.63 19.10
N ALA A 331 -10.09 -8.84 18.87
CA ALA A 331 -10.59 -9.38 17.60
C ALA A 331 -10.25 -8.46 16.41
N GLN A 332 -10.43 -7.15 16.57
CA GLN A 332 -10.06 -6.16 15.55
C GLN A 332 -8.56 -6.18 15.24
N SER A 333 -7.70 -6.36 16.25
CA SER A 333 -6.26 -6.46 16.05
C SER A 333 -5.87 -7.68 15.20
N VAL A 334 -6.54 -8.83 15.40
CA VAL A 334 -6.37 -10.03 14.55
C VAL A 334 -6.80 -9.74 13.11
N ILE A 335 -7.94 -9.08 12.93
CA ILE A 335 -8.47 -8.71 11.62
C ILE A 335 -7.53 -7.75 10.90
N MET A 336 -7.04 -6.70 11.55
CA MET A 336 -6.09 -5.74 10.97
C MET A 336 -4.78 -6.41 10.55
N THR A 337 -4.25 -7.31 11.38
CA THR A 337 -3.04 -8.07 11.04
C THR A 337 -3.26 -8.96 9.81
N THR A 338 -4.43 -9.58 9.71
CA THR A 338 -4.83 -10.36 8.54
C THR A 338 -4.90 -9.49 7.29
N ASP A 339 -5.56 -8.34 7.40
CA ASP A 339 -5.74 -7.39 6.31
C ASP A 339 -4.40 -6.84 5.81
N GLN A 340 -3.47 -6.47 6.68
CA GLN A 340 -2.13 -6.01 6.31
C GLN A 340 -1.36 -7.01 5.44
N VAL A 341 -1.53 -8.31 5.68
CA VAL A 341 -0.91 -9.35 4.85
C VAL A 341 -1.65 -9.49 3.52
N MET A 342 -2.98 -9.54 3.54
CA MET A 342 -3.80 -9.75 2.35
C MET A 342 -3.82 -8.54 1.42
N ASN A 343 -3.78 -7.32 1.96
CA ASN A 343 -3.76 -6.05 1.19
C ASN A 343 -2.53 -5.93 0.27
N THR A 344 -1.44 -6.67 0.51
CA THR A 344 -0.30 -6.71 -0.41
C THR A 344 -0.69 -7.22 -1.80
N ILE A 345 -1.71 -8.07 -1.90
CA ILE A 345 -2.21 -8.63 -3.17
C ILE A 345 -2.87 -7.55 -4.03
N PRO A 346 -3.97 -6.88 -3.58
CA PRO A 346 -4.60 -5.81 -4.34
C PRO A 346 -3.66 -4.65 -4.62
N PHE A 347 -2.79 -4.30 -3.67
CA PHE A 347 -1.79 -3.25 -3.86
C PHE A 347 -0.81 -3.60 -4.99
N GLY A 348 -0.31 -4.83 -5.03
CA GLY A 348 0.61 -5.31 -6.06
C GLY A 348 -0.04 -5.35 -7.46
N VAL A 349 -1.30 -5.78 -7.56
CA VAL A 349 -2.08 -5.71 -8.80
C VAL A 349 -2.28 -4.26 -9.23
N GLY A 350 -2.62 -3.36 -8.30
CA GLY A 350 -2.79 -1.93 -8.56
C GLY A 350 -1.54 -1.26 -9.12
N VAL A 351 -0.35 -1.62 -8.61
CA VAL A 351 0.93 -1.11 -9.11
C VAL A 351 1.22 -1.61 -10.52
N ALA A 352 1.04 -2.90 -10.78
CA ALA A 352 1.23 -3.47 -12.13
C ALA A 352 0.25 -2.85 -13.15
N THR A 353 -1.00 -2.64 -12.73
CA THR A 353 -2.04 -1.99 -13.54
C THR A 353 -1.67 -0.54 -13.84
N SER A 354 -1.21 0.22 -12.84
CA SER A 354 -0.81 1.62 -13.02
C SER A 354 0.31 1.77 -14.05
N ALA A 355 1.36 0.95 -13.94
CA ALA A 355 2.45 0.94 -14.90
C ALA A 355 1.98 0.58 -16.31
N ARG A 356 1.15 -0.47 -16.44
CA ARG A 356 0.64 -0.93 -17.73
C ARG A 356 -0.28 0.08 -18.42
N VAL A 357 -1.26 0.59 -17.69
CA VAL A 357 -2.20 1.61 -18.20
C VAL A 357 -1.46 2.88 -18.57
N GLY A 358 -0.53 3.36 -17.73
CA GLY A 358 0.28 4.54 -18.01
C GLY A 358 1.14 4.37 -19.26
N ASN A 359 1.79 3.21 -19.43
CA ASN A 359 2.58 2.90 -20.62
C ASN A 359 1.73 2.85 -21.90
N LEU A 360 0.56 2.25 -21.85
CA LEU A 360 -0.35 2.18 -23.01
C LEU A 360 -0.89 3.56 -23.39
N LEU A 361 -1.20 4.41 -22.41
CA LEU A 361 -1.62 5.79 -22.67
C LEU A 361 -0.49 6.66 -23.20
N GLY A 362 0.73 6.50 -22.69
CA GLY A 362 1.91 7.14 -23.23
C GLY A 362 2.17 6.76 -24.70
N ALA A 363 1.92 5.49 -25.04
CA ALA A 363 1.97 4.98 -26.42
C ALA A 363 0.74 5.39 -27.28
N ARG A 364 -0.18 6.20 -26.74
CA ARG A 364 -1.45 6.63 -27.39
C ARG A 364 -2.41 5.48 -27.73
N ASN A 365 -2.28 4.33 -27.06
CA ASN A 365 -3.19 3.20 -27.23
C ASN A 365 -4.30 3.21 -26.15
N ALA A 366 -5.32 4.04 -26.36
CA ALA A 366 -6.42 4.19 -25.41
C ALA A 366 -7.28 2.91 -25.28
N ARG A 367 -7.49 2.15 -26.39
CA ARG A 367 -8.24 0.90 -26.37
C ARG A 367 -7.49 -0.19 -25.59
N GLY A 368 -6.18 -0.29 -25.78
CA GLY A 368 -5.32 -1.18 -24.99
C GLY A 368 -5.35 -0.83 -23.51
N ALA A 369 -5.28 0.46 -23.15
CA ALA A 369 -5.36 0.92 -21.78
C ALA A 369 -6.71 0.57 -21.12
N ALA A 370 -7.83 0.73 -21.83
CA ALA A 370 -9.15 0.33 -21.35
C ALA A 370 -9.25 -1.19 -21.15
N ARG A 371 -8.71 -2.00 -22.10
CA ARG A 371 -8.64 -3.47 -21.94
C ARG A 371 -7.82 -3.86 -20.72
N ALA A 372 -6.63 -3.27 -20.53
CA ALA A 372 -5.77 -3.54 -19.40
C ALA A 372 -6.47 -3.20 -18.06
N ALA A 373 -7.14 -2.04 -17.96
CA ALA A 373 -7.89 -1.64 -16.78
C ALA A 373 -9.04 -2.61 -16.45
N ASN A 374 -9.83 -2.99 -17.45
CA ASN A 374 -10.93 -3.96 -17.28
C ASN A 374 -10.40 -5.35 -16.91
N THR A 375 -9.32 -5.81 -17.54
CA THR A 375 -8.71 -7.10 -17.22
C THR A 375 -8.12 -7.11 -15.82
N ALA A 376 -7.54 -5.99 -15.35
CA ALA A 376 -7.06 -5.83 -13.99
C ALA A 376 -8.19 -5.93 -12.95
N ALA A 377 -9.37 -5.35 -13.24
CA ALA A 377 -10.53 -5.47 -12.37
C ALA A 377 -11.00 -6.94 -12.26
N TRP A 378 -11.08 -7.67 -13.39
CA TRP A 378 -11.40 -9.09 -13.37
C TRP A 378 -10.35 -9.94 -12.64
N LEU A 379 -9.05 -9.67 -12.84
CA LEU A 379 -7.96 -10.33 -12.12
C LEU A 379 -8.10 -10.12 -10.62
N SER A 380 -8.37 -8.88 -10.18
CA SER A 380 -8.57 -8.55 -8.77
C SER A 380 -9.79 -9.24 -8.15
N MET A 381 -10.90 -9.34 -8.90
CA MET A 381 -12.09 -10.09 -8.46
C MET A 381 -11.76 -11.59 -8.26
N ILE A 382 -11.02 -12.19 -9.18
CA ILE A 382 -10.62 -13.60 -9.08
C ILE A 382 -9.71 -13.82 -7.88
N LEU A 383 -8.70 -12.96 -7.70
CA LEU A 383 -7.79 -13.04 -6.56
C LEU A 383 -8.51 -12.77 -5.23
N GLY A 384 -9.40 -11.78 -5.17
CA GLY A 384 -10.22 -11.50 -4.00
C GLY A 384 -11.15 -12.67 -3.64
N ALA A 385 -11.77 -13.30 -4.64
CA ALA A 385 -12.59 -14.50 -4.44
C ALA A 385 -11.75 -15.71 -3.93
N LEU A 386 -10.51 -15.84 -4.41
CA LEU A 386 -9.59 -16.86 -3.90
C LEU A 386 -9.24 -16.61 -2.42
N VAL A 387 -8.92 -15.35 -2.07
CA VAL A 387 -8.64 -14.96 -0.67
C VAL A 387 -9.88 -15.20 0.20
N LEU A 388 -11.08 -14.81 -0.27
CA LEU A 388 -12.34 -15.12 0.41
C LEU A 388 -12.49 -16.62 0.67
N ALA A 389 -12.27 -17.47 -0.32
CA ALA A 389 -12.39 -18.92 -0.18
C ALA A 389 -11.39 -19.48 0.87
N ILE A 390 -10.15 -18.97 0.87
CA ILE A 390 -9.12 -19.35 1.85
C ILE A 390 -9.54 -18.91 3.26
N LEU A 391 -9.91 -17.64 3.46
CA LEU A 391 -10.30 -17.12 4.77
C LEU A 391 -11.54 -17.84 5.33
N MET A 392 -12.53 -18.13 4.48
CA MET A 392 -13.70 -18.91 4.87
C MET A 392 -13.36 -20.35 5.25
N GLY A 393 -12.38 -20.97 4.60
CA GLY A 393 -11.91 -22.33 4.93
C GLY A 393 -11.17 -22.41 6.27
N VAL A 394 -10.51 -21.31 6.69
CA VAL A 394 -9.71 -21.30 7.92
C VAL A 394 -10.34 -20.52 9.09
N LYS A 395 -11.49 -19.89 8.90
CA LYS A 395 -12.12 -18.94 9.83
C LYS A 395 -12.22 -19.43 11.29
N ASP A 396 -12.52 -20.72 11.50
CA ASP A 396 -12.84 -21.26 12.82
C ASP A 396 -11.59 -21.55 13.68
N PHE A 397 -10.42 -21.62 13.07
CA PHE A 397 -9.15 -21.86 13.79
C PHE A 397 -8.08 -20.78 13.54
N TYR A 398 -8.29 -19.89 12.58
CA TYR A 398 -7.31 -18.86 12.22
C TYR A 398 -6.96 -17.94 13.40
N ALA A 399 -7.96 -17.50 14.15
CA ALA A 399 -7.78 -16.62 15.28
C ALA A 399 -6.97 -17.27 16.43
N LYS A 400 -6.99 -18.62 16.53
CA LYS A 400 -6.19 -19.37 17.51
C LYS A 400 -4.68 -19.24 17.30
N ILE A 401 -4.24 -18.80 16.11
CA ILE A 401 -2.83 -18.51 15.83
C ILE A 401 -2.36 -17.28 16.60
N PHE A 402 -3.29 -16.35 16.91
CA PHE A 402 -3.00 -15.05 17.50
C PHE A 402 -3.43 -14.97 18.98
N ASN A 403 -4.50 -15.67 19.37
CA ASN A 403 -5.06 -15.55 20.70
C ASN A 403 -5.75 -16.88 21.10
N ASP A 404 -5.52 -17.29 22.37
CA ASP A 404 -6.11 -18.51 22.94
C ASP A 404 -7.47 -18.26 23.63
N ASP A 405 -7.88 -17.00 23.79
CA ASP A 405 -9.16 -16.63 24.42
C ASP A 405 -10.33 -17.08 23.53
N PRO A 406 -11.22 -17.96 24.04
CA PRO A 406 -12.33 -18.50 23.25
C PRO A 406 -13.33 -17.44 22.78
N ASP A 407 -13.52 -16.35 23.53
CA ASP A 407 -14.45 -15.29 23.17
C ASP A 407 -13.88 -14.43 22.02
N VAL A 408 -12.57 -14.14 22.03
CA VAL A 408 -11.87 -13.47 20.93
C VAL A 408 -11.91 -14.34 19.67
N VAL A 409 -11.62 -15.64 19.80
CA VAL A 409 -11.64 -16.59 18.67
C VAL A 409 -13.05 -16.68 18.07
N LYS A 410 -14.09 -16.77 18.90
CA LYS A 410 -15.49 -16.83 18.47
C LYS A 410 -15.91 -15.55 17.76
N LEU A 411 -15.61 -14.40 18.32
CA LEU A 411 -15.96 -13.10 17.73
C LEU A 411 -15.23 -12.91 16.39
N THR A 412 -13.94 -13.19 16.33
CA THR A 412 -13.16 -13.13 15.08
C THR A 412 -13.75 -14.05 14.00
N ALA A 413 -14.12 -15.29 14.35
CA ALA A 413 -14.73 -16.23 13.42
C ALA A 413 -16.10 -15.75 12.91
N GLN A 414 -16.89 -15.05 13.74
CA GLN A 414 -18.17 -14.45 13.33
C GLN A 414 -17.99 -13.26 12.37
N VAL A 415 -16.96 -12.46 12.56
CA VAL A 415 -16.69 -11.28 11.73
C VAL A 415 -15.93 -11.65 10.44
N MET A 416 -15.17 -12.75 10.44
CA MET A 416 -14.33 -13.17 9.31
C MET A 416 -15.05 -13.24 7.95
N PRO A 417 -16.32 -13.66 7.82
CA PRO A 417 -17.03 -13.66 6.54
C PRO A 417 -17.16 -12.26 5.93
N TYR A 418 -17.37 -11.23 6.76
CA TYR A 418 -17.47 -9.84 6.30
C TYR A 418 -16.09 -9.32 5.84
N VAL A 419 -15.03 -9.65 6.59
CA VAL A 419 -13.65 -9.34 6.22
C VAL A 419 -13.26 -10.04 4.91
N ALA A 420 -13.63 -11.28 4.76
CA ALA A 420 -13.37 -12.06 3.55
C ALA A 420 -14.11 -11.47 2.32
N LEU A 421 -15.36 -11.02 2.49
CA LEU A 421 -16.12 -10.36 1.44
C LEU A 421 -15.50 -8.99 1.09
N PHE A 422 -15.01 -8.26 2.09
CA PHE A 422 -14.33 -6.97 1.92
C PHE A 422 -13.09 -7.11 1.01
N GLN A 423 -12.36 -8.23 1.05
CA GLN A 423 -11.18 -8.45 0.20
C GLN A 423 -11.48 -8.38 -1.30
N ILE A 424 -12.70 -8.69 -1.74
CA ILE A 424 -13.11 -8.51 -3.15
C ILE A 424 -13.24 -7.02 -3.46
N ALA A 425 -13.87 -6.25 -2.57
CA ALA A 425 -14.03 -4.80 -2.75
C ALA A 425 -12.67 -4.08 -2.71
N ASP A 426 -11.79 -4.50 -1.80
CA ASP A 426 -10.43 -3.98 -1.68
C ASP A 426 -9.60 -4.31 -2.94
N GLY A 427 -9.73 -5.54 -3.47
CA GLY A 427 -9.14 -5.93 -4.75
C GLY A 427 -9.55 -5.01 -5.89
N LEU A 428 -10.84 -4.71 -6.01
CA LEU A 428 -11.37 -3.77 -7.00
C LEU A 428 -10.86 -2.34 -6.77
N ASN A 429 -10.83 -1.87 -5.51
CA ASN A 429 -10.29 -0.56 -5.16
C ASN A 429 -8.82 -0.45 -5.58
N GLY A 430 -7.99 -1.45 -5.28
CA GLY A 430 -6.57 -1.51 -5.66
C GLY A 430 -6.35 -1.42 -7.16
N SER A 431 -7.08 -2.20 -7.98
CA SER A 431 -6.95 -2.21 -9.44
C SER A 431 -7.54 -0.96 -10.11
N CYS A 432 -8.70 -0.48 -9.65
CA CYS A 432 -9.30 0.77 -10.13
C CYS A 432 -8.44 1.97 -9.75
N GLY A 433 -7.95 2.03 -8.50
CA GLY A 433 -7.00 3.03 -8.03
C GLY A 433 -5.70 3.01 -8.84
N GLY A 434 -5.19 1.81 -9.18
CA GLY A 434 -4.06 1.61 -10.09
C GLY A 434 -4.33 2.21 -11.48
N SER A 435 -5.48 1.92 -12.06
CA SER A 435 -5.91 2.47 -13.36
C SER A 435 -5.99 4.00 -13.32
N LEU A 436 -6.59 4.58 -12.27
CA LEU A 436 -6.69 6.02 -12.07
C LEU A 436 -5.32 6.69 -11.91
N ARG A 437 -4.37 6.02 -11.22
CA ARG A 437 -2.97 6.46 -11.11
C ARG A 437 -2.30 6.47 -12.48
N GLY A 438 -2.41 5.39 -13.24
CA GLY A 438 -1.87 5.30 -14.61
C GLY A 438 -2.43 6.37 -15.54
N MET A 439 -3.70 6.75 -15.39
CA MET A 439 -4.36 7.82 -16.15
C MET A 439 -4.06 9.24 -15.64
N GLY A 440 -3.36 9.42 -14.54
CA GLY A 440 -3.14 10.74 -13.92
C GLY A 440 -4.40 11.34 -13.28
N ARG A 441 -5.44 10.54 -13.01
CA ARG A 441 -6.72 10.98 -12.43
C ARG A 441 -6.85 10.61 -10.95
N GLN A 442 -5.77 10.69 -10.19
CA GLN A 442 -5.71 10.35 -8.77
C GLN A 442 -6.73 11.12 -7.91
N HIS A 443 -7.10 12.35 -8.31
CA HIS A 443 -8.11 13.15 -7.61
C HIS A 443 -9.49 12.48 -7.58
N ILE A 444 -9.84 11.66 -8.58
CA ILE A 444 -11.10 10.90 -8.58
C ILE A 444 -11.02 9.79 -7.53
N GLY A 445 -9.92 9.03 -7.49
CA GLY A 445 -9.71 7.99 -6.50
C GLY A 445 -9.72 8.55 -5.07
N ALA A 446 -8.99 9.65 -4.83
CA ALA A 446 -9.00 10.32 -3.54
C ALA A 446 -10.43 10.78 -3.14
N ALA A 447 -11.20 11.37 -4.07
CA ALA A 447 -12.56 11.81 -3.79
C ALA A 447 -13.52 10.65 -3.49
N VAL A 448 -13.36 9.52 -4.18
CA VAL A 448 -14.17 8.30 -3.94
C VAL A 448 -13.82 7.70 -2.58
N ASN A 449 -12.53 7.57 -2.25
CA ASN A 449 -12.10 7.03 -0.96
C ASN A 449 -12.56 7.92 0.20
N VAL A 450 -12.41 9.25 0.12
CA VAL A 450 -12.90 10.17 1.16
C VAL A 450 -14.41 10.03 1.38
N ARG A 451 -15.19 9.92 0.30
CA ARG A 451 -16.65 9.72 0.40
C ARG A 451 -17.00 8.32 0.88
N GLY A 452 -16.30 7.30 0.42
CA GLY A 452 -16.48 5.92 0.82
C GLY A 452 -16.16 5.70 2.30
N CYS A 453 -15.05 6.24 2.79
CA CYS A 453 -14.68 6.20 4.20
C CYS A 453 -15.73 6.89 5.06
N GLY A 454 -16.21 8.08 4.67
CA GLY A 454 -17.26 8.78 5.41
C GLY A 454 -18.57 7.99 5.47
N PHE A 455 -18.93 7.26 4.41
CA PHE A 455 -20.12 6.39 4.42
C PHE A 455 -19.92 5.17 5.32
N VAL A 456 -18.76 4.54 5.29
CA VAL A 456 -18.42 3.39 6.17
C VAL A 456 -18.38 3.83 7.63
N GLU A 457 -17.77 4.97 7.94
CA GLU A 457 -17.77 5.55 9.29
C GLU A 457 -19.19 5.81 9.79
N TRP A 458 -20.04 6.40 8.94
CA TRP A 458 -21.45 6.64 9.29
C TRP A 458 -22.22 5.32 9.50
N ALA A 459 -22.00 4.32 8.66
CA ALA A 459 -22.62 3.01 8.77
C ALA A 459 -22.17 2.28 10.06
N ILE A 460 -20.88 2.34 10.42
CA ILE A 460 -20.35 1.75 11.65
C ILE A 460 -20.94 2.47 12.88
N VAL A 461 -20.98 3.80 12.89
CA VAL A 461 -21.59 4.57 13.98
C VAL A 461 -23.08 4.31 14.09
N ALA A 462 -23.79 4.18 12.96
CA ALA A 462 -25.22 3.84 12.96
C ALA A 462 -25.45 2.42 13.48
N PHE A 463 -24.59 1.45 13.09
CA PHE A 463 -24.71 0.06 13.53
C PHE A 463 -24.33 -0.13 15.00
N SER A 464 -23.29 0.54 15.50
CA SER A 464 -22.93 0.53 16.91
C SER A 464 -24.01 1.18 17.80
N ASN A 465 -24.66 2.26 17.34
CA ASN A 465 -25.80 2.85 18.01
C ASN A 465 -27.02 1.91 18.01
N TRP A 466 -27.21 1.13 16.93
CA TRP A 466 -28.31 0.15 16.87
C TRP A 466 -28.07 -1.01 17.84
N GLU A 467 -26.86 -1.61 17.87
CA GLU A 467 -26.54 -2.69 18.83
C GLU A 467 -26.68 -2.20 20.28
N TRP A 468 -26.17 -1.02 20.62
CA TRP A 468 -26.31 -0.45 21.95
C TRP A 468 -27.76 -0.17 22.33
N GLN A 469 -28.62 0.24 21.38
CA GLN A 469 -30.07 0.41 21.63
C GLN A 469 -30.77 -0.95 21.80
N VAL A 470 -30.37 -1.97 21.07
CA VAL A 470 -30.89 -3.33 21.19
C VAL A 470 -30.46 -3.94 22.52
N GLU A 471 -29.23 -3.83 22.94
CA GLU A 471 -28.73 -4.29 24.24
C GLU A 471 -29.41 -3.61 25.40
N LYS A 472 -29.59 -2.29 25.35
CA LYS A 472 -30.39 -1.55 26.36
C LYS A 472 -31.89 -1.90 26.36
N ALA A 473 -32.42 -2.36 25.25
CA ALA A 473 -33.80 -2.83 25.19
C ALA A 473 -33.91 -4.21 25.86
N PHE A 474 -32.94 -5.10 25.64
CA PHE A 474 -32.84 -6.40 26.30
C PHE A 474 -32.65 -6.26 27.82
N ASP A 475 -31.72 -5.40 28.25
CA ASP A 475 -31.49 -5.13 29.68
C ASP A 475 -32.73 -4.58 30.37
N ARG A 476 -33.52 -3.76 29.69
CA ARG A 476 -34.81 -3.29 30.23
C ARG A 476 -35.84 -4.40 30.32
N MET A 477 -35.93 -5.27 29.33
CA MET A 477 -36.85 -6.40 29.36
C MET A 477 -36.48 -7.39 30.49
N ASP A 478 -35.19 -7.64 30.72
CA ASP A 478 -34.70 -8.52 31.80
C ASP A 478 -34.92 -7.87 33.21
N GLN A 479 -34.89 -6.54 33.32
CA GLN A 479 -35.25 -5.82 34.53
C GLN A 479 -36.76 -5.84 34.78
N ASP A 480 -37.57 -5.68 33.77
CA ASP A 480 -39.03 -5.73 33.89
C ASP A 480 -39.50 -7.15 34.26
N GLU A 481 -38.91 -8.21 33.70
CA GLU A 481 -39.16 -9.60 34.08
C GLU A 481 -38.77 -9.91 35.54
N ARG A 482 -37.68 -9.33 36.05
CA ARG A 482 -37.24 -9.49 37.43
C ARG A 482 -38.14 -8.74 38.40
N VAL A 483 -38.71 -7.62 38.01
CA VAL A 483 -39.69 -6.86 38.83
C VAL A 483 -41.03 -7.61 38.87
N GLU A 484 -41.50 -8.17 37.75
CA GLU A 484 -42.74 -8.98 37.74
C GLU A 484 -42.60 -10.31 38.54
N HIS A 485 -41.44 -10.92 38.58
CA HIS A 485 -41.22 -12.13 39.37
C HIS A 485 -40.80 -11.87 40.83
N GLY A 486 -40.30 -10.68 41.14
CA GLY A 486 -39.99 -10.24 42.50
C GLY A 486 -41.21 -9.89 43.35
N ASP A 487 -42.26 -9.34 42.73
CA ASP A 487 -43.50 -8.97 43.42
C ASP A 487 -44.44 -10.19 43.68
N ALA A 488 -44.21 -11.34 43.00
CA ALA A 488 -45.01 -12.53 43.23
C ALA A 488 -44.51 -13.40 44.42
N GLY A 489 -43.31 -13.11 44.95
CA GLY A 489 -42.67 -13.88 46.05
C GLY A 489 -42.98 -13.36 47.46
N ASP A 490 -43.46 -12.09 47.59
CA ASP A 490 -43.62 -11.46 48.92
C ASP A 490 -45.07 -11.43 49.45
N VAL A 491 -46.03 -12.02 48.72
CA VAL A 491 -47.47 -12.02 49.17
C VAL A 491 -47.84 -13.29 49.92
N ASP A 492 -47.02 -14.35 49.91
CA ASP A 492 -47.36 -15.65 50.56
C ASP A 492 -46.77 -15.79 51.98
N GLY A 493 -46.01 -14.80 52.50
CA GLY A 493 -45.41 -14.81 53.85
C GLY A 493 -46.25 -14.17 54.95
N SER A 494 -47.36 -13.46 54.65
CA SER A 494 -48.11 -12.65 55.64
C SER A 494 -49.35 -13.31 56.18
N HIS A 495 -49.74 -14.50 55.75
CA HIS A 495 -50.95 -15.18 56.26
C HIS A 495 -50.65 -16.30 57.30
N GLU A 496 -49.41 -16.66 57.60
CA GLU A 496 -49.11 -17.69 58.60
C GLU A 496 -48.75 -17.19 59.99
N GLU A 497 -48.61 -15.87 60.22
CA GLU A 497 -48.35 -15.28 61.56
C GLU A 497 -49.62 -14.82 62.34
N ALA A 498 -50.85 -14.86 61.75
CA ALA A 498 -52.09 -14.40 62.38
C ALA A 498 -52.86 -15.51 63.10
N GLU A 499 -52.39 -16.78 63.09
CA GLU A 499 -53.05 -17.92 63.77
C GLU A 499 -52.34 -18.41 65.04
N ARG A 500 -51.27 -17.71 65.52
CA ARG A 500 -50.55 -18.11 66.75
C ARG A 500 -50.39 -16.98 67.76
N SER A 501 -51.46 -16.23 68.03
CA SER A 501 -51.54 -15.43 69.23
C SER A 501 -52.93 -15.58 69.97
#